data_5c0a57a89d69f4e065fb9f54ea1b0f1e
#
_entry.id   5c0a57a89d69f4e065fb9f54ea1b0f1e
#
_cell.length_a   1.000
_cell.length_b   1.000
_cell.length_c   1.000
_cell.angle_alpha   90.00
_cell.angle_beta   90.00
_cell.angle_gamma   90.00
#
_symmetry.space_group_name_H-M   'P 1'
#
loop_
_entity.id
_entity.type
_entity.pdbx_description
1 polymer ?
#
loop_
_entity_poly.entity_id
_entity_poly.type
_entity_poly.pdbx_seq_one_letter_code
_entity_poly.pdbx_strand_id
1 'polypeptide(L)'
;NQGKEAITIRHLMTHTSGLNPGIPLTIEIDGVSKDWAGYEMAITLAKAEEVRHPPGTGFIYSDINFILLGEIIQQVTGKHLEDFTRESVFLPLGMKDTGYIPSQNLRYRTAPTKWWDGKMQRGTPNNPICRRTGGVHGHAGMFTTAADLARYCRMILNQGELDGVRFLQPETVRLMTSVQSPSAVDSLRGLGWDINS
;
A
#
# COMPACT_ATOMS: atom_id res chain seq x y z
N ASN A 1 4.62 -23.46 2.47
CA ASN A 1 3.51 -22.51 2.18
C ASN A 1 2.65 -22.16 3.41
N GLN A 2 2.61 -22.99 4.45
CA GLN A 2 2.05 -22.65 5.77
C GLN A 2 0.59 -22.13 5.75
N GLY A 3 -0.27 -22.70 4.90
CA GLY A 3 -1.68 -22.31 4.82
C GLY A 3 -2.00 -21.05 3.98
N LYS A 4 -1.01 -20.55 3.22
CA LYS A 4 -1.15 -19.32 2.40
C LYS A 4 -1.61 -19.60 0.96
N GLU A 5 -1.71 -20.86 0.57
CA GLU A 5 -2.08 -21.27 -0.79
C GLU A 5 -3.45 -20.76 -1.22
N ALA A 6 -4.34 -20.57 -0.26
CA ALA A 6 -5.68 -20.05 -0.50
C ALA A 6 -5.77 -18.51 -0.52
N ILE A 7 -4.69 -17.80 -0.20
CA ILE A 7 -4.70 -16.33 -0.23
C ILE A 7 -4.75 -15.85 -1.69
N THR A 8 -5.74 -15.04 -2.00
CA THR A 8 -5.92 -14.40 -3.30
C THR A 8 -5.58 -12.91 -3.23
N ILE A 9 -5.37 -12.27 -4.38
CA ILE A 9 -5.22 -10.81 -4.47
C ILE A 9 -6.43 -10.10 -3.84
N ARG A 10 -7.65 -10.62 -4.03
CA ARG A 10 -8.86 -10.09 -3.38
C ARG A 10 -8.74 -10.11 -1.86
N HIS A 11 -8.28 -11.21 -1.27
CA HIS A 11 -8.08 -11.30 0.19
C HIS A 11 -7.08 -10.26 0.70
N LEU A 12 -6.00 -10.00 -0.04
CA LEU A 12 -5.04 -8.94 0.30
C LEU A 12 -5.69 -7.56 0.22
N MET A 13 -6.40 -7.25 -0.86
CA MET A 13 -7.01 -5.93 -1.10
C MET A 13 -8.18 -5.62 -0.14
N THR A 14 -8.82 -6.64 0.43
CA THR A 14 -9.95 -6.50 1.36
C THR A 14 -9.58 -6.70 2.82
N HIS A 15 -8.29 -6.94 3.13
CA HIS A 15 -7.81 -7.25 4.47
C HIS A 15 -8.44 -8.50 5.10
N THR A 16 -8.75 -9.49 4.27
CA THR A 16 -9.33 -10.77 4.69
C THR A 16 -8.39 -11.96 4.48
N SER A 17 -7.10 -11.70 4.32
CA SER A 17 -6.07 -12.73 4.12
C SER A 17 -5.79 -13.58 5.37
N GLY A 18 -6.09 -13.07 6.56
CA GLY A 18 -5.72 -13.68 7.84
C GLY A 18 -4.29 -13.38 8.29
N LEU A 19 -3.51 -12.61 7.53
CA LEU A 19 -2.15 -12.21 7.91
C LEU A 19 -2.14 -11.22 9.07
N ASN A 20 -1.05 -11.21 9.85
CA ASN A 20 -0.83 -10.28 10.94
C ASN A 20 -0.94 -8.81 10.50
N PRO A 21 -1.23 -7.86 11.42
CA PRO A 21 -1.31 -6.44 11.10
C PRO A 21 -0.04 -5.86 10.46
N GLY A 22 1.14 -6.33 10.88
CA GLY A 22 2.43 -5.86 10.37
C GLY A 22 3.55 -6.85 10.66
N ILE A 23 4.67 -6.66 10.00
CA ILE A 23 5.89 -7.43 10.25
C ILE A 23 6.62 -6.92 11.50
N PRO A 24 7.40 -7.77 12.20
CA PRO A 24 8.11 -7.38 13.42
C PRO A 24 9.14 -6.29 13.15
N LEU A 25 9.36 -5.41 14.11
CA LEU A 25 10.38 -4.35 14.03
C LEU A 25 11.80 -4.87 14.33
N THR A 26 11.90 -6.01 14.99
CA THR A 26 13.17 -6.68 15.33
C THR A 26 13.07 -8.15 14.97
N ILE A 27 14.22 -8.79 14.78
CA ILE A 27 14.35 -10.22 14.57
C ILE A 27 15.28 -10.81 15.64
N GLU A 28 15.05 -12.06 15.99
CA GLU A 28 15.91 -12.82 16.91
C GLU A 28 17.07 -13.46 16.12
N ILE A 29 18.31 -13.19 16.54
CA ILE A 29 19.52 -13.83 16.04
C ILE A 29 20.34 -14.29 17.24
N ASP A 30 20.52 -15.58 17.39
CA ASP A 30 21.25 -16.20 18.51
C ASP A 30 20.71 -15.78 19.89
N GLY A 31 19.36 -15.68 20.01
CA GLY A 31 18.69 -15.25 21.25
C GLY A 31 18.81 -13.76 21.54
N VAL A 32 19.28 -12.96 20.60
CA VAL A 32 19.39 -11.49 20.72
C VAL A 32 18.46 -10.80 19.74
N SER A 33 17.62 -9.90 20.25
CA SER A 33 16.75 -9.06 19.41
C SER A 33 17.60 -8.02 18.67
N LYS A 34 17.53 -8.02 17.35
CA LYS A 34 18.29 -7.11 16.48
C LYS A 34 17.38 -6.35 15.53
N ASP A 35 17.73 -5.10 15.25
CA ASP A 35 17.13 -4.32 14.19
C ASP A 35 17.48 -4.91 12.82
N TRP A 36 16.55 -4.80 11.90
CA TRP A 36 16.74 -5.15 10.49
C TRP A 36 16.43 -3.94 9.59
N ALA A 37 16.90 -3.97 8.35
CA ALA A 37 16.63 -2.95 7.34
C ALA A 37 16.66 -3.54 5.94
N GLY A 38 16.15 -2.78 4.98
CA GLY A 38 16.17 -3.13 3.57
C GLY A 38 14.90 -3.79 3.08
N TYR A 39 14.60 -3.56 1.81
CA TYR A 39 13.38 -4.03 1.15
C TYR A 39 13.25 -5.56 1.17
N GLU A 40 14.32 -6.28 0.79
CA GLU A 40 14.33 -7.74 0.71
C GLU A 40 14.03 -8.41 2.06
N MET A 41 14.53 -7.84 3.14
CA MET A 41 14.24 -8.34 4.48
C MET A 41 12.76 -8.15 4.83
N ALA A 42 12.18 -7.00 4.50
CA ALA A 42 10.75 -6.77 4.71
C ALA A 42 9.87 -7.78 3.96
N ILE A 43 10.21 -8.06 2.70
CA ILE A 43 9.51 -9.06 1.88
C ILE A 43 9.69 -10.47 2.46
N THR A 44 10.89 -10.81 2.91
CA THR A 44 11.16 -12.10 3.55
C THR A 44 10.31 -12.28 4.81
N LEU A 45 10.27 -11.27 5.68
CA LEU A 45 9.46 -11.29 6.90
C LEU A 45 7.97 -11.34 6.58
N ALA A 46 7.49 -10.55 5.62
CA ALA A 46 6.09 -10.56 5.19
C ALA A 46 5.65 -11.94 4.64
N LYS A 47 6.53 -12.59 3.88
CA LYS A 47 6.30 -13.95 3.36
C LYS A 47 6.39 -15.02 4.46
N ALA A 48 7.14 -14.79 5.53
CA ALA A 48 7.28 -15.72 6.65
C ALA A 48 6.12 -15.66 7.65
N GLU A 49 5.37 -14.54 7.71
CA GLU A 49 4.28 -14.38 8.66
C GLU A 49 3.21 -15.48 8.59
N GLU A 50 2.73 -15.88 9.74
CA GLU A 50 1.69 -16.91 9.85
C GLU A 50 0.29 -16.35 9.59
N VAL A 51 -0.60 -17.23 9.15
CA VAL A 51 -2.03 -16.93 8.95
C VAL A 51 -2.78 -17.19 10.25
N ARG A 52 -3.44 -16.17 10.80
CA ARG A 52 -4.19 -16.23 12.06
C ARG A 52 -5.51 -16.97 11.97
N HIS A 53 -6.13 -16.90 10.80
CA HIS A 53 -7.39 -17.59 10.48
C HIS A 53 -7.45 -17.88 8.97
N PRO A 54 -8.28 -18.81 8.53
CA PRO A 54 -8.39 -19.11 7.10
C PRO A 54 -8.73 -17.86 6.27
N PRO A 55 -8.12 -17.68 5.09
CA PRO A 55 -8.44 -16.57 4.21
C PRO A 55 -9.93 -16.47 3.91
N GLY A 56 -10.48 -15.25 3.96
CA GLY A 56 -11.88 -14.97 3.72
C GLY A 56 -12.82 -15.18 4.92
N THR A 57 -12.32 -15.58 6.09
CA THR A 57 -13.18 -15.88 7.27
C THR A 57 -13.20 -14.79 8.33
N GLY A 58 -12.34 -13.76 8.21
CA GLY A 58 -12.27 -12.67 9.17
C GLY A 58 -11.54 -11.46 8.59
N PHE A 59 -11.61 -10.33 9.29
CA PHE A 59 -10.96 -9.08 8.94
C PHE A 59 -9.81 -8.79 9.89
N ILE A 60 -8.62 -8.57 9.33
CA ILE A 60 -7.47 -8.00 10.04
C ILE A 60 -6.87 -6.92 9.14
N TYR A 61 -6.97 -5.65 9.54
CA TYR A 61 -6.23 -4.60 8.85
C TYR A 61 -4.73 -4.88 8.93
N SER A 62 -4.11 -5.14 7.77
CA SER A 62 -2.75 -5.65 7.68
C SER A 62 -1.93 -4.87 6.65
N ASP A 63 -0.86 -4.25 7.12
CA ASP A 63 0.16 -3.63 6.27
C ASP A 63 0.82 -4.68 5.36
N ILE A 64 0.96 -5.93 5.86
CA ILE A 64 1.56 -7.04 5.10
C ILE A 64 0.82 -7.27 3.78
N ASN A 65 -0.50 -7.15 3.77
CA ASN A 65 -1.29 -7.31 2.55
C ASN A 65 -0.82 -6.37 1.45
N PHE A 66 -0.61 -5.11 1.76
CA PHE A 66 -0.20 -4.10 0.79
C PHE A 66 1.31 -4.11 0.52
N ILE A 67 2.14 -4.55 1.48
CA ILE A 67 3.55 -4.87 1.22
C ILE A 67 3.64 -5.94 0.13
N LEU A 68 2.88 -7.04 0.26
CA LEU A 68 2.85 -8.12 -0.72
C LEU A 68 2.23 -7.71 -2.06
N LEU A 69 1.19 -6.86 -2.07
CA LEU A 69 0.62 -6.32 -3.31
C LEU A 69 1.64 -5.46 -4.07
N GLY A 70 2.42 -4.63 -3.37
CA GLY A 70 3.52 -3.88 -3.97
C GLY A 70 4.58 -4.79 -4.59
N GLU A 71 4.96 -5.85 -3.88
CA GLU A 71 5.90 -6.87 -4.38
C GLU A 71 5.34 -7.60 -5.62
N ILE A 72 4.05 -7.98 -5.61
CA ILE A 72 3.40 -8.62 -6.77
C ILE A 72 3.46 -7.71 -8.00
N ILE A 73 3.21 -6.41 -7.85
CA ILE A 73 3.32 -5.45 -8.95
C ILE A 73 4.74 -5.47 -9.52
N GLN A 74 5.76 -5.41 -8.69
CA GLN A 74 7.15 -5.43 -9.13
C GLN A 74 7.51 -6.73 -9.86
N GLN A 75 7.08 -7.88 -9.32
CA GLN A 75 7.32 -9.19 -9.93
C GLN A 75 6.63 -9.34 -11.30
N VAL A 76 5.40 -8.86 -11.44
CA VAL A 76 4.63 -8.98 -12.68
C VAL A 76 5.10 -8.00 -13.74
N THR A 77 5.50 -6.79 -13.36
CA THR A 77 5.84 -5.72 -14.31
C THR A 77 7.33 -5.61 -14.58
N GLY A 78 8.18 -6.17 -13.72
CA GLY A 78 9.63 -5.98 -13.76
C GLY A 78 10.09 -4.55 -13.42
N LYS A 79 9.19 -3.69 -12.90
CA LYS A 79 9.47 -2.30 -12.55
C LYS A 79 9.42 -2.11 -11.04
N HIS A 80 10.23 -1.20 -10.51
CA HIS A 80 10.05 -0.74 -9.14
C HIS A 80 8.68 -0.07 -8.97
N LEU A 81 8.07 -0.22 -7.78
CA LEU A 81 6.72 0.27 -7.52
C LEU A 81 6.58 1.78 -7.78
N GLU A 82 7.60 2.57 -7.42
CA GLU A 82 7.63 4.02 -7.65
C GLU A 82 7.61 4.37 -9.15
N ASP A 83 8.37 3.65 -9.97
CA ASP A 83 8.39 3.87 -11.41
C ASP A 83 7.09 3.42 -12.06
N PHE A 84 6.59 2.24 -11.68
CA PHE A 84 5.31 1.75 -12.18
C PHE A 84 4.17 2.74 -11.89
N THR A 85 4.04 3.19 -10.65
CA THR A 85 2.95 4.11 -10.27
C THR A 85 3.11 5.47 -10.92
N ARG A 86 4.35 5.99 -11.02
CA ARG A 86 4.63 7.24 -11.71
C ARG A 86 4.24 7.19 -13.18
N GLU A 87 4.65 6.14 -13.89
CA GLU A 87 4.43 6.02 -15.34
C GLU A 87 3.01 5.63 -15.70
N SER A 88 2.40 4.74 -14.93
CA SER A 88 1.08 4.17 -15.24
C SER A 88 -0.08 4.92 -14.61
N VAL A 89 0.16 5.73 -13.56
CA VAL A 89 -0.90 6.41 -12.82
C VAL A 89 -0.66 7.91 -12.74
N PHE A 90 0.45 8.35 -12.11
CA PHE A 90 0.59 9.76 -11.74
C PHE A 90 0.79 10.67 -12.95
N LEU A 91 1.71 10.33 -13.84
CA LEU A 91 1.97 11.13 -15.05
C LEU A 91 0.75 11.18 -15.98
N PRO A 92 0.11 10.05 -16.33
CA PRO A 92 -1.09 10.08 -17.17
C PRO A 92 -2.25 10.86 -16.55
N LEU A 93 -2.45 10.78 -15.23
CA LEU A 93 -3.46 11.58 -14.53
C LEU A 93 -3.05 13.05 -14.33
N GLY A 94 -1.82 13.44 -14.69
CA GLY A 94 -1.31 14.79 -14.47
C GLY A 94 -1.10 15.15 -12.99
N MET A 95 -0.84 14.14 -12.15
CA MET A 95 -0.54 14.27 -10.72
C MET A 95 0.94 14.59 -10.53
N LYS A 96 1.30 15.87 -10.73
CA LYS A 96 2.70 16.31 -10.88
C LYS A 96 3.50 16.35 -9.58
N ASP A 97 2.81 16.49 -8.45
CA ASP A 97 3.40 16.59 -7.11
C ASP A 97 3.15 15.31 -6.29
N THR A 98 2.80 14.20 -6.97
CA THR A 98 2.54 12.90 -6.33
C THR A 98 3.68 11.93 -6.63
N GLY A 99 4.13 11.22 -5.60
CA GLY A 99 5.17 10.20 -5.73
C GLY A 99 5.73 9.74 -4.39
N TYR A 100 6.73 8.91 -4.48
CA TYR A 100 7.52 8.47 -3.33
C TYR A 100 8.79 9.33 -3.21
N ILE A 101 9.39 9.36 -2.03
CA ILE A 101 10.69 10.00 -1.75
C ILE A 101 10.76 11.41 -2.38
N PRO A 102 9.98 12.39 -1.86
CA PRO A 102 9.92 13.71 -2.47
C PRO A 102 11.32 14.34 -2.58
N SER A 103 11.60 14.90 -3.74
CA SER A 103 12.86 15.62 -4.01
C SER A 103 13.11 16.73 -2.99
N GLN A 104 14.35 17.18 -2.85
CA GLN A 104 14.70 18.21 -1.89
C GLN A 104 13.83 19.47 -2.04
N ASN A 105 13.52 19.87 -3.27
CA ASN A 105 12.67 21.03 -3.55
C ASN A 105 11.20 20.83 -3.09
N LEU A 106 10.71 19.61 -3.12
CA LEU A 106 9.35 19.31 -2.67
C LEU A 106 9.25 19.14 -1.15
N ARG A 107 10.35 18.80 -0.47
CA ARG A 107 10.37 18.65 1.00
C ARG A 107 9.93 19.90 1.75
N TYR A 108 10.22 21.08 1.24
CA TYR A 108 9.76 22.34 1.84
C TYR A 108 8.23 22.49 1.83
N ARG A 109 7.58 21.93 0.82
CA ARG A 109 6.13 21.96 0.65
C ARG A 109 5.44 20.81 1.39
N THR A 110 6.20 19.80 1.85
CA THR A 110 5.65 18.64 2.52
C THR A 110 5.28 18.98 3.96
N ALA A 111 4.06 18.63 4.37
CA ALA A 111 3.65 18.75 5.75
C ALA A 111 4.56 17.90 6.67
N PRO A 112 4.83 18.34 7.90
CA PRO A 112 5.56 17.51 8.87
C PRO A 112 4.77 16.24 9.16
N THR A 113 5.47 15.10 9.19
CA THR A 113 4.83 13.79 9.40
C THR A 113 4.93 13.32 10.85
N LYS A 114 6.07 13.53 11.49
CA LYS A 114 6.34 13.02 12.83
C LYS A 114 7.52 13.74 13.48
N TRP A 115 7.44 13.92 14.80
CA TRP A 115 8.61 14.26 15.60
C TRP A 115 9.45 13.01 15.87
N TRP A 116 10.70 13.01 15.39
CA TRP A 116 11.59 11.87 15.53
C TRP A 116 13.05 12.32 15.51
N ASP A 117 13.89 11.69 16.34
CA ASP A 117 15.31 12.00 16.46
C ASP A 117 15.57 13.51 16.70
N GLY A 118 14.84 14.07 17.68
CA GLY A 118 14.98 15.45 18.10
C GLY A 118 14.54 16.53 17.10
N LYS A 119 13.87 16.12 15.99
CA LYS A 119 13.39 17.07 14.97
C LYS A 119 12.09 16.63 14.29
N MET A 120 11.40 17.61 13.74
CA MET A 120 10.21 17.38 12.94
C MET A 120 10.61 16.86 11.55
N GLN A 121 10.15 15.66 11.19
CA GLN A 121 10.44 15.03 9.91
C GLN A 121 9.56 15.61 8.80
N ARG A 122 10.16 15.88 7.63
CA ARG A 122 9.48 16.30 6.41
C ARG A 122 9.97 15.48 5.23
N GLY A 123 9.06 15.00 4.38
CA GLY A 123 9.39 14.17 3.22
C GLY A 123 9.93 12.78 3.60
N THR A 124 9.67 12.34 4.82
CA THR A 124 10.01 11.03 5.33
C THR A 124 8.71 10.33 5.74
N PRO A 125 8.46 9.08 5.34
CA PRO A 125 7.23 8.36 5.71
C PRO A 125 7.08 8.23 7.22
N ASN A 126 5.84 8.35 7.72
CA ASN A 126 5.57 8.13 9.14
C ASN A 126 5.71 6.65 9.55
N ASN A 127 5.36 5.72 8.65
CA ASN A 127 5.43 4.28 8.93
C ASN A 127 6.88 3.83 9.11
N PRO A 128 7.24 3.14 10.23
CA PRO A 128 8.61 2.74 10.53
C PRO A 128 9.16 1.69 9.57
N ILE A 129 8.33 0.76 9.12
CA ILE A 129 8.73 -0.26 8.14
C ILE A 129 9.10 0.41 6.82
N CYS A 130 8.22 1.27 6.32
CA CYS A 130 8.46 1.99 5.07
C CYS A 130 9.76 2.82 5.13
N ARG A 131 10.07 3.48 6.27
CA ARG A 131 11.34 4.19 6.44
C ARG A 131 12.56 3.30 6.36
N ARG A 132 12.52 2.14 7.02
CA ARG A 132 13.65 1.17 7.06
C ARG A 132 13.98 0.57 5.70
N THR A 133 13.03 0.59 4.81
CA THR A 133 13.07 -0.06 3.50
C THR A 133 13.25 0.90 2.34
N GLY A 134 13.61 2.16 2.61
CA GLY A 134 13.89 3.15 1.58
C GLY A 134 12.73 4.07 1.21
N GLY A 135 11.56 3.94 1.83
CA GLY A 135 10.46 4.89 1.66
C GLY A 135 9.44 4.55 0.58
N VAL A 136 9.54 3.37 -0.05
CA VAL A 136 8.63 2.92 -1.12
C VAL A 136 8.03 1.58 -0.77
N HIS A 137 6.72 1.55 -0.50
CA HIS A 137 5.96 0.33 -0.29
C HIS A 137 4.50 0.49 -0.70
N GLY A 138 3.81 -0.64 -0.95
CA GLY A 138 2.39 -0.64 -1.29
C GLY A 138 1.47 -0.15 -0.16
N HIS A 139 1.90 -0.26 1.11
CA HIS A 139 1.12 0.16 2.28
C HIS A 139 1.41 1.59 2.74
N ALA A 140 2.54 2.20 2.36
CA ALA A 140 2.95 3.51 2.83
C ALA A 140 4.05 4.14 1.94
N GLY A 141 4.34 5.43 2.16
CA GLY A 141 5.48 6.14 1.55
C GLY A 141 5.11 7.15 0.50
N MET A 142 3.89 7.13 -0.01
CA MET A 142 3.43 8.08 -1.01
C MET A 142 3.15 9.46 -0.40
N PHE A 143 3.57 10.50 -1.11
CA PHE A 143 3.26 11.90 -0.84
C PHE A 143 2.42 12.45 -2.00
N THR A 144 1.46 13.29 -1.69
CA THR A 144 0.56 13.89 -2.69
C THR A 144 0.11 15.28 -2.24
N THR A 145 -0.57 15.99 -3.12
CA THR A 145 -1.28 17.25 -2.83
C THR A 145 -2.79 17.06 -2.94
N ALA A 146 -3.56 17.94 -2.31
CA ALA A 146 -5.01 17.93 -2.46
C ALA A 146 -5.44 18.08 -3.93
N ALA A 147 -4.71 18.89 -4.72
CA ALA A 147 -4.99 19.09 -6.13
C ALA A 147 -4.77 17.80 -6.96
N ASP A 148 -3.68 17.09 -6.72
CA ASP A 148 -3.40 15.82 -7.40
C ASP A 148 -4.39 14.74 -6.98
N LEU A 149 -4.67 14.64 -5.67
CA LEU A 149 -5.66 13.69 -5.17
C LEU A 149 -7.05 13.95 -5.76
N ALA A 150 -7.45 15.22 -5.94
CA ALA A 150 -8.69 15.58 -6.59
C ALA A 150 -8.76 15.09 -8.05
N ARG A 151 -7.64 15.04 -8.78
CA ARG A 151 -7.59 14.44 -10.13
C ARG A 151 -7.90 12.96 -10.09
N TYR A 152 -7.27 12.23 -9.18
CA TYR A 152 -7.57 10.81 -8.97
C TYR A 152 -9.05 10.58 -8.60
N CYS A 153 -9.58 11.34 -7.64
CA CYS A 153 -10.98 11.24 -7.23
C CYS A 153 -11.94 11.53 -8.40
N ARG A 154 -11.66 12.55 -9.22
CA ARG A 154 -12.47 12.87 -10.41
C ARG A 154 -12.43 11.73 -11.43
N MET A 155 -11.27 11.11 -11.66
CA MET A 155 -11.16 9.93 -12.52
C MET A 155 -12.06 8.79 -12.02
N ILE A 156 -12.06 8.51 -10.72
CA ILE A 156 -12.92 7.48 -10.11
C ILE A 156 -14.40 7.86 -10.26
N LEU A 157 -14.79 9.10 -9.91
CA LEU A 157 -16.17 9.58 -10.02
C LEU A 157 -16.69 9.56 -11.48
N ASN A 158 -15.81 9.79 -12.44
CA ASN A 158 -16.12 9.72 -13.86
C ASN A 158 -15.95 8.31 -14.44
N GLN A 159 -16.08 7.28 -13.59
CA GLN A 159 -16.05 5.88 -14.01
C GLN A 159 -14.78 5.50 -14.80
N GLY A 160 -13.64 6.00 -14.36
CA GLY A 160 -12.32 5.66 -14.90
C GLY A 160 -11.82 6.57 -16.01
N GLU A 161 -12.42 7.74 -16.21
CA GLU A 161 -12.03 8.72 -17.23
C GLU A 161 -11.67 10.07 -16.62
N LEU A 162 -10.65 10.74 -17.15
CA LEU A 162 -10.28 12.10 -16.80
C LEU A 162 -9.77 12.84 -18.03
N ASP A 163 -10.29 14.07 -18.23
CA ASP A 163 -9.88 14.99 -19.31
C ASP A 163 -9.89 14.32 -20.70
N GLY A 164 -10.88 13.45 -20.99
CA GLY A 164 -11.04 12.71 -22.23
C GLY A 164 -10.15 11.46 -22.37
N VAL A 165 -9.36 11.12 -21.35
CA VAL A 165 -8.50 9.92 -21.35
C VAL A 165 -9.09 8.86 -20.43
N ARG A 166 -9.26 7.64 -20.97
CA ARG A 166 -9.73 6.50 -20.18
C ARG A 166 -8.56 5.74 -19.55
N PHE A 167 -8.55 5.67 -18.23
CA PHE A 167 -7.56 4.96 -17.42
C PHE A 167 -8.04 3.59 -16.98
N LEU A 168 -9.31 3.49 -16.60
CA LEU A 168 -9.95 2.25 -16.13
C LEU A 168 -11.28 2.06 -16.86
N GLN A 169 -11.68 0.82 -17.04
CA GLN A 169 -13.02 0.53 -17.51
C GLN A 169 -14.05 0.81 -16.40
N PRO A 170 -15.29 1.25 -16.74
CA PRO A 170 -16.32 1.53 -15.75
C PRO A 170 -16.59 0.34 -14.82
N GLU A 171 -16.55 -0.88 -15.36
CA GLU A 171 -16.73 -2.12 -14.61
C GLU A 171 -15.64 -2.30 -13.55
N THR A 172 -14.38 -1.95 -13.89
CA THR A 172 -13.25 -2.00 -12.96
C THR A 172 -13.44 -1.04 -11.80
N VAL A 173 -13.84 0.21 -12.11
CA VAL A 173 -14.13 1.21 -11.07
C VAL A 173 -15.25 0.73 -10.15
N ARG A 174 -16.34 0.22 -10.72
CA ARG A 174 -17.46 -0.31 -9.95
C ARG A 174 -17.04 -1.48 -9.07
N LEU A 175 -16.22 -2.39 -9.60
CA LEU A 175 -15.66 -3.51 -8.82
C LEU A 175 -14.79 -3.01 -7.67
N MET A 176 -13.93 -2.03 -7.90
CA MET A 176 -13.03 -1.47 -6.88
C MET A 176 -13.82 -0.81 -5.73
N THR A 177 -14.87 -0.08 -6.06
CA THR A 177 -15.63 0.78 -5.12
C THR A 177 -16.90 0.14 -4.57
N SER A 178 -17.19 -1.12 -4.89
CA SER A 178 -18.26 -1.90 -4.28
C SER A 178 -17.74 -2.91 -3.27
N VAL A 179 -18.61 -3.44 -2.42
CA VAL A 179 -18.24 -4.44 -1.41
C VAL A 179 -17.67 -5.69 -2.08
N GLN A 180 -16.48 -6.07 -1.70
CA GLN A 180 -15.72 -7.21 -2.19
C GLN A 180 -15.25 -8.14 -1.05
N SER A 181 -15.39 -7.72 0.21
CA SER A 181 -15.17 -8.59 1.35
C SER A 181 -16.23 -9.73 1.36
N PRO A 182 -15.86 -10.94 1.82
CA PRO A 182 -16.80 -12.04 1.95
C PRO A 182 -17.98 -11.68 2.86
N SER A 183 -19.17 -12.22 2.57
CA SER A 183 -20.40 -11.93 3.33
C SER A 183 -20.36 -12.36 4.81
N ALA A 184 -19.44 -13.26 5.15
CA ALA A 184 -19.20 -13.71 6.53
C ALA A 184 -18.34 -12.71 7.34
N VAL A 185 -17.86 -11.61 6.71
CA VAL A 185 -16.99 -10.61 7.34
C VAL A 185 -17.75 -9.30 7.45
N ASP A 186 -17.91 -8.78 8.67
CA ASP A 186 -18.68 -7.56 8.96
C ASP A 186 -18.06 -6.28 8.37
N SER A 187 -16.74 -6.26 8.14
CA SER A 187 -16.07 -5.11 7.54
C SER A 187 -16.32 -5.01 6.04
N LEU A 188 -16.99 -3.95 5.63
CA LEU A 188 -17.33 -3.71 4.21
C LEU A 188 -16.15 -3.05 3.48
N ARG A 189 -15.41 -3.86 2.70
CA ARG A 189 -14.24 -3.39 1.95
C ARG A 189 -14.44 -3.59 0.46
N GLY A 190 -14.07 -2.57 -0.32
CA GLY A 190 -13.82 -2.68 -1.75
C GLY A 190 -12.37 -3.13 -2.01
N LEU A 191 -11.93 -3.10 -3.27
CA LEU A 191 -10.55 -3.44 -3.60
C LEU A 191 -9.62 -2.27 -3.26
N GLY A 192 -9.06 -2.29 -2.05
CA GLY A 192 -8.27 -1.20 -1.47
C GLY A 192 -9.09 -0.03 -0.94
N TRP A 193 -10.42 -0.16 -0.85
CA TRP A 193 -11.34 0.88 -0.37
C TRP A 193 -12.04 0.48 0.93
N ASP A 194 -12.22 1.44 1.80
CA ASP A 194 -13.16 1.35 2.91
C ASP A 194 -14.54 1.81 2.40
N ILE A 195 -15.56 0.98 2.56
CA ILE A 195 -16.91 1.26 2.01
C ILE A 195 -17.84 1.82 3.08
N ASN A 196 -17.54 1.61 4.35
CA ASN A 196 -18.46 1.90 5.45
C ASN A 196 -17.74 2.48 6.69
N SER A 197 -16.85 3.43 6.48
CA SER A 197 -16.21 4.18 7.57
C SER A 197 -16.93 5.49 7.89
#